data_8d1eb9970e462de29f59f98d5b14785f
#
_entry.id   8d1eb9970e462de29f59f98d5b14785f
#
_cell.length_a   1.000
_cell.length_b   1.000
_cell.length_c   1.000
_cell.angle_alpha   90.00
_cell.angle_beta   90.00
_cell.angle_gamma   90.00
#
_symmetry.space_group_name_H-M   'P 1'
#
loop_
_entity.id
_entity.type
_entity.pdbx_description
1 polymer ?
#
loop_
_entity_poly.entity_id
_entity_poly.type
_entity_poly.pdbx_seq_one_letter_code
_entity_poly.pdbx_strand_id
1 'polypeptide(L)'
;MDLSRRISPRITFAAAAILTLAACSGGAQASPTSAPPAATLAPSEPAMQVMAKGDLHDVDGSASGVAELVALPGGMYEVILDTFSIDSIAHTNVVLVANTDVTKTADIDKSKLLDLGPLKSKDGMQTYAIPADMASAVMGGYHTVVIWDTEMAHAIAAAALK
;
A
#
# COMPACT_ATOMS: atom_id res chain seq x y z
N MET A 1 23.66 12.92 36.70
CA MET A 1 22.61 13.63 37.39
C MET A 1 21.73 14.18 36.28
N ASP A 2 20.55 13.71 36.00
CA ASP A 2 19.43 13.28 36.81
C ASP A 2 18.61 12.21 36.07
N LEU A 3 18.15 11.21 36.82
CA LEU A 3 17.20 10.21 36.42
C LEU A 3 15.77 10.74 36.54
N SER A 4 14.95 10.58 35.53
CA SER A 4 13.48 10.60 35.72
C SER A 4 12.81 9.65 34.76
N ARG A 5 12.64 8.45 35.18
CA ARG A 5 11.43 7.73 35.64
C ARG A 5 10.33 7.57 34.58
N ARG A 6 10.34 6.35 34.10
CA ARG A 6 9.23 5.64 33.45
C ARG A 6 8.03 5.56 34.38
N ILE A 7 6.86 5.83 33.84
CA ILE A 7 5.58 5.43 34.45
C ILE A 7 4.77 4.73 33.36
N SER A 8 4.64 3.41 33.50
CA SER A 8 3.66 2.59 32.77
C SER A 8 2.40 2.47 33.61
N PRO A 9 1.21 2.73 33.09
CA PRO A 9 -0.02 2.29 33.75
C PRO A 9 -0.37 0.85 33.31
N ARG A 10 -0.36 -0.06 34.27
CA ARG A 10 -0.98 -1.38 34.15
C ARG A 10 -2.49 -1.20 34.29
N ILE A 11 -3.23 -1.56 33.26
CA ILE A 11 -4.70 -1.66 33.34
C ILE A 11 -5.04 -3.12 33.67
N THR A 12 -5.56 -3.31 34.87
CA THR A 12 -6.07 -4.57 35.39
C THR A 12 -7.56 -4.64 35.07
N PHE A 13 -7.99 -5.58 34.24
CA PHE A 13 -9.42 -5.89 34.08
C PHE A 13 -9.83 -6.98 35.06
N ALA A 14 -10.74 -6.62 35.97
CA ALA A 14 -11.39 -7.55 36.90
C ALA A 14 -12.57 -8.24 36.18
N ALA A 15 -12.60 -9.56 36.29
CA ALA A 15 -13.71 -10.39 35.86
C ALA A 15 -14.82 -10.37 36.92
N ALA A 16 -16.06 -10.17 36.51
CA ALA A 16 -17.23 -10.43 37.31
C ALA A 16 -18.11 -11.50 36.64
N ALA A 17 -18.12 -12.68 37.20
CA ALA A 17 -19.01 -13.76 36.82
C ALA A 17 -20.32 -13.60 37.61
N ILE A 18 -21.46 -13.64 36.93
CA ILE A 18 -22.76 -13.77 37.55
C ILE A 18 -23.44 -15.02 36.95
N LEU A 19 -23.53 -16.07 37.77
CA LEU A 19 -24.38 -17.23 37.52
C LEU A 19 -25.80 -16.89 38.06
N THR A 20 -26.82 -17.06 37.19
CA THR A 20 -28.20 -17.23 37.64
C THR A 20 -28.79 -18.48 36.99
N LEU A 21 -28.99 -19.52 37.80
CA LEU A 21 -29.85 -20.65 37.49
C LEU A 21 -31.32 -20.23 37.73
N ALA A 22 -32.18 -20.48 36.77
CA ALA A 22 -33.61 -20.61 36.99
C ALA A 22 -34.15 -21.75 36.13
N ALA A 23 -34.49 -22.83 36.79
CA ALA A 23 -35.26 -23.93 36.24
C ALA A 23 -36.75 -23.56 36.25
N CYS A 24 -37.46 -23.83 35.17
CA CYS A 24 -38.91 -24.10 35.20
C CYS A 24 -39.34 -24.94 34.00
N SER A 25 -40.04 -25.96 34.37
CA SER A 25 -40.60 -27.06 33.63
C SER A 25 -41.76 -26.69 32.68
N GLY A 26 -41.88 -27.46 31.60
CA GLY A 26 -43.17 -27.94 31.07
C GLY A 26 -43.84 -27.09 30.02
N GLY A 27 -43.99 -27.66 28.83
CA GLY A 27 -44.87 -27.16 27.79
C GLY A 27 -44.41 -27.56 26.38
N ALA A 28 -44.90 -28.72 25.93
CA ALA A 28 -44.74 -29.11 24.52
C ALA A 28 -45.56 -28.18 23.66
N GLN A 29 -44.91 -27.30 22.90
CA GLN A 29 -45.53 -26.52 21.86
C GLN A 29 -44.70 -26.61 20.60
N ALA A 30 -45.32 -27.02 19.51
CA ALA A 30 -44.73 -27.18 18.21
C ALA A 30 -44.00 -25.90 17.79
N SER A 31 -42.71 -26.02 17.58
CA SER A 31 -41.88 -24.94 17.05
C SER A 31 -42.26 -24.67 15.62
N PRO A 32 -42.58 -23.42 15.23
CA PRO A 32 -42.49 -23.03 13.85
C PRO A 32 -40.99 -23.04 13.50
N THR A 33 -40.65 -23.77 12.47
CA THR A 33 -39.32 -23.77 11.84
C THR A 33 -38.97 -22.33 11.46
N SER A 34 -38.18 -21.67 12.32
CA SER A 34 -37.63 -20.38 12.04
C SER A 34 -36.60 -20.55 10.89
N ALA A 35 -36.93 -20.09 9.73
CA ALA A 35 -35.96 -20.00 8.63
C ALA A 35 -34.74 -19.20 9.13
N PRO A 36 -33.51 -19.64 8.79
CA PRO A 36 -32.31 -18.87 9.13
C PRO A 36 -32.46 -17.45 8.57
N PRO A 37 -32.12 -16.40 9.34
CA PRO A 37 -32.11 -15.06 8.81
C PRO A 37 -31.20 -15.06 7.59
N ALA A 38 -31.72 -14.61 6.45
CA ALA A 38 -30.93 -14.39 5.25
C ALA A 38 -29.77 -13.49 5.66
N ALA A 39 -28.55 -13.99 5.50
CA ALA A 39 -27.35 -13.20 5.72
C ALA A 39 -27.44 -12.01 4.76
N THR A 40 -27.75 -10.83 5.27
CA THR A 40 -27.63 -9.57 4.56
C THR A 40 -26.15 -9.44 4.23
N LEU A 41 -25.81 -9.66 2.97
CA LEU A 41 -24.46 -9.36 2.46
C LEU A 41 -24.27 -7.87 2.70
N ALA A 42 -23.39 -7.55 3.65
CA ALA A 42 -22.92 -6.18 3.82
C ALA A 42 -22.37 -5.72 2.47
N PRO A 43 -22.65 -4.48 2.03
CA PRO A 43 -22.01 -3.94 0.83
C PRO A 43 -20.50 -4.08 1.01
N SER A 44 -19.84 -4.84 0.13
CA SER A 44 -18.39 -4.87 0.11
C SER A 44 -17.93 -3.45 -0.18
N GLU A 45 -17.25 -2.82 0.78
CA GLU A 45 -16.55 -1.56 0.50
C GLU A 45 -15.65 -1.80 -0.71
N PRO A 46 -15.60 -0.85 -1.66
CA PRO A 46 -14.72 -0.98 -2.81
C PRO A 46 -13.28 -1.11 -2.30
N ALA A 47 -12.74 -2.31 -2.43
CA ALA A 47 -11.39 -2.63 -1.97
C ALA A 47 -10.34 -2.02 -2.92
N MET A 48 -9.20 -1.65 -2.36
CA MET A 48 -7.99 -1.36 -3.15
C MET A 48 -7.70 -2.53 -4.09
N GLN A 49 -7.43 -2.24 -5.36
CA GLN A 49 -7.14 -3.24 -6.37
C GLN A 49 -5.75 -3.04 -6.95
N VAL A 50 -4.88 -4.05 -6.83
CA VAL A 50 -3.58 -4.05 -7.53
C VAL A 50 -3.84 -4.24 -9.02
N MET A 51 -3.40 -3.28 -9.82
CA MET A 51 -3.56 -3.26 -11.27
C MET A 51 -2.34 -3.86 -11.99
N ALA A 52 -1.15 -3.57 -11.47
CA ALA A 52 0.11 -4.09 -11.99
C ALA A 52 1.18 -4.03 -10.89
N LYS A 53 2.19 -4.90 -10.99
CA LYS A 53 3.32 -4.91 -10.06
C LYS A 53 4.61 -5.35 -10.72
N GLY A 54 5.74 -5.01 -10.12
CA GLY A 54 7.05 -5.45 -10.56
C GLY A 54 8.09 -5.38 -9.46
N ASP A 55 9.08 -6.27 -9.52
CA ASP A 55 10.21 -6.24 -8.62
C ASP A 55 11.20 -5.15 -9.05
N LEU A 56 11.75 -4.42 -8.10
CA LEU A 56 12.83 -3.48 -8.36
C LEU A 56 14.11 -4.24 -8.73
N HIS A 57 14.77 -3.79 -9.77
CA HIS A 57 16.09 -4.24 -10.18
C HIS A 57 17.03 -3.05 -10.36
N ASP A 58 18.30 -3.29 -10.19
CA ASP A 58 19.36 -2.30 -10.30
C ASP A 58 19.49 -1.77 -11.73
N VAL A 59 19.75 -0.44 -11.87
CA VAL A 59 20.06 0.21 -13.16
C VAL A 59 21.47 0.79 -13.08
N ASP A 60 21.61 2.01 -12.56
CA ASP A 60 22.93 2.66 -12.35
C ASP A 60 23.24 2.80 -10.84
N GLY A 61 22.41 2.28 -9.97
CA GLY A 61 22.55 2.19 -8.54
C GLY A 61 21.91 0.92 -8.01
N SER A 62 21.57 0.86 -6.71
CA SER A 62 20.96 -0.29 -6.10
C SER A 62 19.78 0.09 -5.20
N ALA A 63 18.64 -0.54 -5.45
CA ALA A 63 17.49 -0.54 -4.55
C ALA A 63 16.72 -1.84 -4.71
N SER A 64 16.02 -2.26 -3.67
CA SER A 64 15.22 -3.49 -3.66
C SER A 64 13.80 -3.23 -3.20
N GLY A 65 12.90 -4.15 -3.50
CA GLY A 65 11.50 -4.09 -3.12
C GLY A 65 10.57 -4.39 -4.30
N VAL A 66 9.29 -4.13 -4.09
CA VAL A 66 8.24 -4.32 -5.09
C VAL A 66 7.53 -2.99 -5.31
N ALA A 67 7.30 -2.63 -6.57
CA ALA A 67 6.43 -1.51 -6.93
C ALA A 67 5.07 -2.03 -7.39
N GLU A 68 4.00 -1.48 -6.86
CA GLU A 68 2.62 -1.82 -7.21
C GLU A 68 1.87 -0.58 -7.67
N LEU A 69 1.15 -0.69 -8.77
CA LEU A 69 0.17 0.29 -9.21
C LEU A 69 -1.20 -0.16 -8.71
N VAL A 70 -1.86 0.64 -7.90
CA VAL A 70 -3.14 0.29 -7.29
C VAL A 70 -4.22 1.28 -7.68
N ALA A 71 -5.43 0.74 -7.89
CA ALA A 71 -6.65 1.53 -8.02
C ALA A 71 -7.33 1.62 -6.65
N LEU A 72 -7.71 2.84 -6.29
CA LEU A 72 -8.46 3.16 -5.09
C LEU A 72 -9.92 3.45 -5.42
N PRO A 73 -10.83 3.38 -4.42
CA PRO A 73 -12.20 3.85 -4.57
C PRO A 73 -12.26 5.29 -5.10
N GLY A 74 -13.22 5.56 -5.99
CA GLY A 74 -13.37 6.90 -6.57
C GLY A 74 -12.50 7.17 -7.80
N GLY A 75 -11.82 6.16 -8.35
CA GLY A 75 -11.03 6.30 -9.58
C GLY A 75 -9.67 6.96 -9.38
N MET A 76 -9.18 6.97 -8.16
CA MET A 76 -7.82 7.40 -7.82
C MET A 76 -6.83 6.27 -8.01
N TYR A 77 -5.57 6.62 -8.22
CA TYR A 77 -4.48 5.65 -8.36
C TYR A 77 -3.29 6.05 -7.51
N GLU A 78 -2.54 5.04 -7.06
CA GLU A 78 -1.32 5.22 -6.28
C GLU A 78 -0.25 4.23 -6.73
N VAL A 79 1.00 4.61 -6.57
CA VAL A 79 2.14 3.70 -6.58
C VAL A 79 2.50 3.38 -5.14
N ILE A 80 2.57 2.10 -4.82
CA ILE A 80 3.06 1.59 -3.53
C ILE A 80 4.43 0.97 -3.76
N LEU A 81 5.41 1.38 -2.98
CA LEU A 81 6.68 0.66 -2.84
C LEU A 81 6.54 -0.21 -1.60
N ASP A 82 6.57 -1.52 -1.76
CA ASP A 82 6.51 -2.49 -0.66
C ASP A 82 7.88 -3.15 -0.44
N THR A 83 8.19 -3.48 0.83
CA THR A 83 9.48 -4.06 1.22
C THR A 83 10.68 -3.32 0.64
N PHE A 84 10.51 -2.01 0.43
CA PHE A 84 11.49 -1.15 -0.22
C PHE A 84 12.74 -0.96 0.66
N SER A 85 13.92 -0.96 0.02
CA SER A 85 15.18 -0.59 0.68
C SER A 85 16.14 0.05 -0.31
N ILE A 86 16.82 1.12 0.15
CA ILE A 86 17.85 1.86 -0.57
C ILE A 86 18.88 2.46 0.41
N ASP A 87 20.11 2.63 -0.02
CA ASP A 87 21.18 3.18 0.83
C ASP A 87 21.01 4.67 1.15
N SER A 88 20.53 5.46 0.20
CA SER A 88 20.37 6.91 0.34
C SER A 88 19.09 7.40 -0.32
N ILE A 89 18.44 8.40 0.30
CA ILE A 89 17.26 9.09 -0.25
C ILE A 89 17.56 10.53 -0.65
N ALA A 90 18.81 10.98 -0.53
CA ALA A 90 19.20 12.32 -0.92
C ALA A 90 18.97 12.50 -2.44
N HIS A 91 18.26 13.56 -2.81
CA HIS A 91 17.96 13.90 -4.21
C HIS A 91 17.24 12.81 -5.01
N THR A 92 16.52 11.90 -4.31
CA THR A 92 15.89 10.75 -4.94
C THR A 92 14.38 10.90 -5.00
N ASN A 93 13.80 10.75 -6.18
CA ASN A 93 12.36 10.79 -6.44
C ASN A 93 11.85 9.45 -6.98
N VAL A 94 10.55 9.23 -6.81
CA VAL A 94 9.82 8.16 -7.50
C VAL A 94 9.19 8.74 -8.75
N VAL A 95 9.48 8.15 -9.90
CA VAL A 95 8.93 8.59 -11.18
C VAL A 95 8.31 7.43 -11.96
N LEU A 96 7.33 7.73 -12.79
CA LEU A 96 6.79 6.79 -13.78
C LEU A 96 7.30 7.12 -15.17
N VAL A 97 7.58 6.07 -15.97
CA VAL A 97 8.04 6.20 -17.36
C VAL A 97 7.24 5.29 -18.28
N ALA A 98 7.17 5.69 -19.56
CA ALA A 98 6.41 4.95 -20.58
C ALA A 98 7.13 3.69 -21.09
N ASN A 99 8.40 3.51 -20.75
CA ASN A 99 9.14 2.32 -21.12
C ASN A 99 8.51 1.06 -20.49
N THR A 100 8.51 -0.05 -21.21
CA THR A 100 8.03 -1.34 -20.69
C THR A 100 8.98 -1.95 -19.67
N ASP A 101 10.24 -1.54 -19.72
CA ASP A 101 11.28 -1.81 -18.75
C ASP A 101 12.42 -0.79 -18.94
N VAL A 102 13.24 -0.58 -17.91
CA VAL A 102 14.39 0.32 -17.92
C VAL A 102 15.60 -0.41 -17.39
N THR A 103 16.54 -0.71 -18.31
CA THR A 103 17.81 -1.36 -17.96
C THR A 103 18.99 -0.40 -17.99
N LYS A 104 18.81 0.80 -18.51
CA LYS A 104 19.80 1.88 -18.60
C LYS A 104 19.13 3.23 -18.50
N THR A 105 19.74 4.17 -17.82
CA THR A 105 19.26 5.57 -17.77
C THR A 105 19.05 6.19 -19.15
N ALA A 106 19.88 5.83 -20.13
CA ALA A 106 19.78 6.35 -21.49
C ALA A 106 18.49 5.96 -22.24
N ASP A 107 17.80 4.92 -21.78
CA ASP A 107 16.54 4.47 -22.39
C ASP A 107 15.36 5.37 -22.02
N ILE A 108 15.52 6.22 -21.00
CA ILE A 108 14.46 7.07 -20.45
C ILE A 108 14.37 8.39 -21.22
N ASP A 109 13.18 8.67 -21.76
CA ASP A 109 12.84 10.00 -22.26
C ASP A 109 12.55 10.95 -21.10
N LYS A 110 13.54 11.75 -20.70
CA LYS A 110 13.46 12.68 -19.57
C LYS A 110 12.37 13.74 -19.72
N SER A 111 11.87 13.98 -20.93
CA SER A 111 10.77 14.91 -21.17
C SER A 111 9.39 14.33 -20.87
N LYS A 112 9.32 13.01 -20.62
CA LYS A 112 8.08 12.25 -20.40
C LYS A 112 8.09 11.52 -19.04
N LEU A 113 8.85 12.02 -18.10
CA LEU A 113 8.80 11.54 -16.72
C LEU A 113 7.56 12.08 -16.03
N LEU A 114 6.81 11.22 -15.36
CA LEU A 114 5.82 11.63 -14.37
C LEU A 114 6.44 11.53 -12.98
N ASP A 115 6.79 12.68 -12.41
CA ASP A 115 7.37 12.76 -11.08
C ASP A 115 6.27 12.66 -10.01
N LEU A 116 6.36 11.67 -9.13
CA LEU A 116 5.44 11.45 -8.01
C LEU A 116 5.95 12.06 -6.70
N GLY A 117 7.16 12.59 -6.72
CA GLY A 117 7.78 13.27 -5.59
C GLY A 117 8.94 12.52 -4.93
N PRO A 118 9.54 13.13 -3.90
CA PRO A 118 10.73 12.61 -3.27
C PRO A 118 10.46 11.34 -2.47
N LEU A 119 11.48 10.48 -2.40
CA LEU A 119 11.47 9.32 -1.50
C LEU A 119 11.28 9.76 -0.05
N LYS A 120 10.35 9.09 0.64
CA LYS A 120 9.93 9.45 2.01
C LYS A 120 10.79 8.76 3.08
N SER A 121 11.31 7.58 2.78
CA SER A 121 12.10 6.74 3.70
C SER A 121 13.08 5.87 2.92
N LYS A 122 14.16 5.45 3.59
CA LYS A 122 15.10 4.46 3.05
C LYS A 122 14.50 3.07 2.96
N ASP A 123 13.61 2.74 3.88
CA ASP A 123 13.10 1.39 4.05
C ASP A 123 11.61 1.40 4.31
N GLY A 124 10.97 0.26 3.99
CA GLY A 124 9.59 -0.03 4.30
C GLY A 124 8.60 0.37 3.22
N MET A 125 7.32 0.31 3.57
CA MET A 125 6.23 0.61 2.64
C MET A 125 6.04 2.12 2.49
N GLN A 126 5.90 2.58 1.25
CA GLN A 126 5.67 3.99 0.91
C GLN A 126 4.62 4.10 -0.19
N THR A 127 3.81 5.15 -0.15
CA THR A 127 2.71 5.37 -1.09
C THR A 127 2.85 6.72 -1.78
N TYR A 128 2.59 6.77 -3.07
CA TYR A 128 2.68 7.95 -3.92
C TYR A 128 1.40 8.11 -4.73
N ALA A 129 0.64 9.16 -4.45
CA ALA A 129 -0.60 9.43 -5.18
C ALA A 129 -0.29 9.87 -6.61
N ILE A 130 -1.06 9.34 -7.56
CA ILE A 130 -1.03 9.78 -8.96
C ILE A 130 -2.01 10.95 -9.10
N PRO A 131 -1.58 12.09 -9.68
CA PRO A 131 -2.48 13.21 -9.93
C PRO A 131 -3.68 12.79 -10.78
N ALA A 132 -4.89 13.24 -10.40
CA ALA A 132 -6.12 12.79 -11.03
C ALA A 132 -6.21 13.08 -12.53
N ASP A 133 -5.60 14.18 -12.98
CA ASP A 133 -5.48 14.56 -14.40
C ASP A 133 -4.55 13.64 -15.19
N MET A 134 -3.63 12.93 -14.51
CA MET A 134 -2.69 11.98 -15.09
C MET A 134 -3.20 10.54 -15.07
N ALA A 135 -4.30 10.24 -14.36
CA ALA A 135 -4.81 8.89 -14.17
C ALA A 135 -5.01 8.11 -15.48
N SER A 136 -5.65 8.74 -16.49
CA SER A 136 -5.86 8.12 -17.80
C SER A 136 -4.56 7.87 -18.56
N ALA A 137 -3.59 8.79 -18.45
CA ALA A 137 -2.29 8.65 -19.09
C ALA A 137 -1.46 7.51 -18.45
N VAL A 138 -1.53 7.38 -17.12
CA VAL A 138 -0.84 6.31 -16.40
C VAL A 138 -1.39 4.95 -16.80
N MET A 139 -2.71 4.78 -16.86
CA MET A 139 -3.34 3.50 -17.23
C MET A 139 -3.02 3.03 -18.67
N GLY A 140 -2.73 3.95 -19.57
CA GLY A 140 -2.50 3.64 -20.99
C GLY A 140 -1.06 3.78 -21.47
N GLY A 141 -0.18 4.37 -20.69
CA GLY A 141 1.11 4.79 -21.23
C GLY A 141 2.32 4.74 -20.30
N TYR A 142 2.14 4.41 -19.02
CA TYR A 142 3.26 4.29 -18.10
C TYR A 142 3.37 2.84 -17.60
N HIS A 143 4.54 2.24 -17.77
CA HIS A 143 4.74 0.81 -17.54
C HIS A 143 5.88 0.49 -16.58
N THR A 144 6.65 1.49 -16.16
CA THR A 144 7.79 1.26 -15.26
C THR A 144 7.83 2.33 -14.18
N VAL A 145 7.97 1.89 -12.93
CA VAL A 145 8.35 2.75 -11.80
C VAL A 145 9.87 2.83 -11.76
N VAL A 146 10.41 4.04 -11.62
CA VAL A 146 11.84 4.27 -11.55
C VAL A 146 12.17 5.06 -10.30
N ILE A 147 13.20 4.64 -9.60
CA ILE A 147 13.85 5.38 -8.52
C ILE A 147 14.90 6.26 -9.18
N TRP A 148 14.67 7.57 -9.14
CA TRP A 148 15.39 8.55 -9.94
C TRP A 148 16.22 9.50 -9.08
N ASP A 149 17.51 9.61 -9.37
CA ASP A 149 18.37 10.66 -8.79
C ASP A 149 18.18 11.94 -9.59
N THR A 150 17.72 12.99 -8.91
CA THR A 150 17.42 14.29 -9.54
C THR A 150 18.66 15.17 -9.72
N GLU A 151 19.71 14.96 -8.94
CA GLU A 151 20.95 15.71 -9.00
C GLU A 151 21.83 15.20 -10.16
N MET A 152 22.04 13.90 -10.22
CA MET A 152 22.86 13.27 -11.25
C MET A 152 22.05 12.94 -12.52
N ALA A 153 20.73 13.07 -12.46
CA ALA A 153 19.79 12.81 -13.55
C ALA A 153 19.92 11.40 -14.15
N HIS A 154 19.94 10.37 -13.28
CA HIS A 154 20.03 8.96 -13.65
C HIS A 154 19.05 8.08 -12.87
N ALA A 155 18.75 6.88 -13.41
CA ALA A 155 17.94 5.87 -12.77
C ALA A 155 18.80 5.04 -11.81
N ILE A 156 18.39 4.96 -10.54
CA ILE A 156 19.03 4.10 -9.56
C ILE A 156 18.55 2.66 -9.73
N ALA A 157 17.23 2.47 -9.76
CA ALA A 157 16.57 1.19 -9.93
C ALA A 157 15.25 1.35 -10.68
N ALA A 158 14.73 0.26 -11.23
CA ALA A 158 13.49 0.26 -11.98
C ALA A 158 12.64 -0.98 -11.67
N ALA A 159 11.32 -0.87 -11.79
CA ALA A 159 10.37 -1.97 -11.67
C ALA A 159 9.39 -1.94 -12.84
N ALA A 160 9.45 -2.93 -13.72
CA ALA A 160 8.50 -3.09 -14.81
C ALA A 160 7.15 -3.59 -14.28
N LEU A 161 6.11 -2.82 -14.45
CA LEU A 161 4.75 -3.13 -14.03
C LEU A 161 4.07 -4.12 -15.00
N LYS A 162 3.66 -5.26 -14.49
CA LYS A 162 3.03 -6.36 -15.27
C LYS A 162 1.78 -6.88 -14.59
#